data_a73f6d9210c5312ec643492cd6313afc
#
_entry.id   a73f6d9210c5312ec643492cd6313afc
#
_cell.length_a   1.000
_cell.length_b   1.000
_cell.length_c   1.000
_cell.angle_alpha   90.00
_cell.angle_beta   90.00
_cell.angle_gamma   90.00
#
_symmetry.space_group_name_H-M   'P 1'
#
loop_
_entity.id
_entity.type
_entity.pdbx_description
1 polymer ?
#
loop_
_entity_poly.entity_id
_entity_poly.type
_entity_poly.pdbx_seq_one_letter_code
_entity_poly.pdbx_strand_id
1 'polypeptide(L)'
;MPTDDKPLAASQFEKLGSFYLGREVDAEDPEASGPLLMYDARDLTTHAVAVGMTGSGKTGLCLSLLEEAAIDGVPAIAIDPKGDLGNLLLTFPELAPGDFRPWIDEAKAARKGVTPDELAEAEATKWKKGLASWGQDGQRIARLREAVDLAVYTPGASHGLPLAVLRSLSAPPVGGDADPDARRERVASTVSALLALVGEEVDP
;
A
#
# COMPACT_ATOMS: atom_id res chain seq x y z
N MET A 1 -1.25 32.76 -20.90
CA MET A 1 0.13 32.26 -21.00
C MET A 1 0.04 30.80 -21.36
N PRO A 2 0.79 30.25 -22.31
CA PRO A 2 0.74 28.82 -22.60
C PRO A 2 1.26 28.07 -21.37
N THR A 3 0.45 27.19 -20.83
CA THR A 3 0.83 26.21 -19.82
C THR A 3 1.86 25.29 -20.47
N ASP A 4 3.07 25.28 -19.93
CA ASP A 4 4.17 24.42 -20.36
C ASP A 4 3.80 22.99 -19.95
N ASP A 5 3.05 22.33 -20.83
CA ASP A 5 2.49 20.96 -20.67
C ASP A 5 3.59 19.91 -20.92
N LYS A 6 4.81 20.22 -20.46
CA LYS A 6 5.93 19.32 -20.57
C LYS A 6 5.79 18.24 -19.52
N PRO A 7 5.80 16.94 -19.89
CA PRO A 7 5.76 15.87 -18.92
C PRO A 7 6.89 16.03 -17.91
N LEU A 8 6.56 15.90 -16.62
CA LEU A 8 7.52 15.95 -15.55
C LEU A 8 8.56 14.85 -15.72
N ALA A 9 9.82 15.21 -15.70
CA ALA A 9 10.88 14.23 -15.65
C ALA A 9 10.97 13.65 -14.23
N ALA A 10 11.18 12.34 -14.09
CA ALA A 10 11.34 11.68 -12.79
C ALA A 10 12.36 12.38 -11.89
N SER A 11 13.44 12.95 -12.46
CA SER A 11 14.44 13.72 -11.76
C SER A 11 13.91 14.98 -11.02
N GLN A 12 12.69 15.41 -11.30
CA GLN A 12 12.10 16.59 -10.66
C GLN A 12 11.49 16.27 -9.29
N PHE A 13 11.04 15.03 -9.07
CA PHE A 13 10.42 14.63 -7.83
C PHE A 13 11.10 13.46 -7.13
N GLU A 14 11.98 12.72 -7.79
CA GLU A 14 12.72 11.62 -7.20
C GLU A 14 13.93 12.14 -6.38
N LYS A 15 13.69 12.34 -5.08
CA LYS A 15 14.72 12.74 -4.12
C LYS A 15 14.63 11.87 -2.88
N LEU A 16 15.74 11.26 -2.49
CA LEU A 16 15.82 10.47 -1.25
C LEU A 16 15.33 11.29 -0.04
N GLY A 17 14.41 10.72 0.71
CA GLY A 17 13.81 11.35 1.89
C GLY A 17 12.76 12.42 1.59
N SER A 18 12.32 12.56 0.32
CA SER A 18 11.29 13.51 -0.07
C SER A 18 10.25 12.80 -0.93
N PHE A 19 9.12 12.46 -0.34
CA PHE A 19 8.05 11.67 -0.95
C PHE A 19 7.16 12.51 -1.85
N TYR A 20 6.98 12.09 -3.08
CA TYR A 20 6.05 12.70 -4.01
C TYR A 20 4.62 12.21 -3.75
N LEU A 21 3.76 13.08 -3.26
CA LEU A 21 2.36 12.74 -2.93
C LEU A 21 1.34 13.22 -3.96
N GLY A 22 1.75 14.06 -4.90
CA GLY A 22 0.86 14.61 -5.90
C GLY A 22 1.15 16.07 -6.23
N ARG A 23 0.10 16.84 -6.47
CA ARG A 23 0.17 18.27 -6.78
C ARG A 23 -0.79 19.06 -5.90
N GLU A 24 -0.45 20.29 -5.64
CA GLU A 24 -1.38 21.21 -5.02
C GLU A 24 -2.53 21.50 -5.99
N VAL A 25 -3.74 21.62 -5.45
CA VAL A 25 -4.95 21.92 -6.21
C VAL A 25 -5.42 23.30 -5.81
N ASP A 26 -5.66 24.16 -6.79
CA ASP A 26 -6.33 25.43 -6.55
C ASP A 26 -7.81 25.18 -6.27
N ALA A 27 -8.33 25.76 -5.19
CA ALA A 27 -9.73 25.60 -4.83
C ALA A 27 -10.68 26.31 -5.83
N GLU A 28 -10.18 27.34 -6.54
CA GLU A 28 -10.94 28.10 -7.52
C GLU A 28 -10.85 27.48 -8.93
N ASP A 29 -9.76 26.76 -9.23
CA ASP A 29 -9.55 26.05 -10.49
C ASP A 29 -8.96 24.66 -10.25
N PRO A 30 -9.79 23.66 -9.90
CA PRO A 30 -9.34 22.29 -9.62
C PRO A 30 -8.70 21.57 -10.82
N GLU A 31 -8.90 22.05 -12.04
CA GLU A 31 -8.28 21.53 -13.26
C GLU A 31 -6.86 22.11 -13.48
N ALA A 32 -6.51 23.18 -12.77
CA ALA A 32 -5.18 23.77 -12.85
C ALA A 32 -4.15 22.87 -12.18
N SER A 33 -3.07 22.57 -12.89
CA SER A 33 -1.96 21.78 -12.38
C SER A 33 -1.07 22.67 -11.50
N GLY A 34 -1.20 22.55 -10.18
CA GLY A 34 -0.38 23.25 -9.21
C GLY A 34 1.05 22.68 -9.06
N PRO A 35 1.87 23.26 -8.17
CA PRO A 35 3.20 22.79 -7.86
C PRO A 35 3.19 21.38 -7.28
N LEU A 36 4.34 20.70 -7.32
CA LEU A 36 4.50 19.37 -6.73
C LEU A 36 4.31 19.42 -5.21
N LEU A 37 3.49 18.52 -4.68
CA LEU A 37 3.36 18.29 -3.25
C LEU A 37 4.40 17.25 -2.83
N MET A 38 5.46 17.72 -2.19
CA MET A 38 6.53 16.89 -1.65
C MET A 38 6.43 16.82 -0.14
N TYR A 39 6.54 15.63 0.42
CA TYR A 39 6.47 15.37 1.85
C TYR A 39 7.84 14.93 2.39
N ASP A 40 8.33 15.53 3.46
CA ASP A 40 9.60 15.14 4.08
C ASP A 40 9.43 13.83 4.86
N ALA A 41 10.18 12.79 4.49
CA ALA A 41 10.11 11.48 5.13
C ALA A 41 10.41 11.53 6.64
N ARG A 42 11.15 12.54 7.11
CA ARG A 42 11.43 12.73 8.55
C ARG A 42 10.19 13.03 9.37
N ASP A 43 9.15 13.58 8.75
CA ASP A 43 7.88 13.85 9.43
C ASP A 43 7.09 12.57 9.73
N LEU A 44 7.45 11.43 9.10
CA LEU A 44 6.88 10.10 9.41
C LEU A 44 7.35 9.52 10.76
N THR A 45 8.25 10.20 11.46
CA THR A 45 8.59 9.84 12.86
C THR A 45 7.46 10.16 13.85
N THR A 46 6.42 10.83 13.39
CA THR A 46 5.20 11.16 14.14
C THR A 46 3.99 10.40 13.57
N HIS A 47 2.85 10.54 14.22
CA HIS A 47 1.60 9.91 13.77
C HIS A 47 0.90 10.77 12.73
N ALA A 48 0.28 10.13 11.75
CA ALA A 48 -0.57 10.78 10.76
C ALA A 48 -1.92 10.05 10.65
N VAL A 49 -2.98 10.78 10.30
CA VAL A 49 -4.32 10.22 10.09
C VAL A 49 -4.85 10.70 8.74
N ALA A 50 -5.20 9.76 7.86
CA ALA A 50 -5.88 10.05 6.60
C ALA A 50 -7.39 10.00 6.80
N VAL A 51 -8.07 11.16 6.70
CA VAL A 51 -9.51 11.30 6.92
C VAL A 51 -10.21 11.70 5.61
N GLY A 52 -11.41 11.18 5.39
CA GLY A 52 -12.22 11.52 4.22
C GLY A 52 -13.39 10.55 4.02
N MET A 53 -14.32 10.88 3.15
CA MET A 53 -15.45 10.03 2.78
C MET A 53 -15.01 8.82 1.93
N THR A 54 -15.88 7.84 1.77
CA THR A 54 -15.66 6.73 0.83
C THR A 54 -15.45 7.28 -0.59
N GLY A 55 -14.43 6.80 -1.28
CA GLY A 55 -14.08 7.27 -2.62
C GLY A 55 -13.25 8.56 -2.68
N SER A 56 -12.90 9.19 -1.54
CA SER A 56 -12.08 10.40 -1.51
C SER A 56 -10.58 10.20 -1.77
N GLY A 57 -10.12 8.98 -2.01
CA GLY A 57 -8.72 8.68 -2.30
C GLY A 57 -7.84 8.36 -1.09
N LYS A 58 -8.39 8.18 0.14
CA LYS A 58 -7.58 7.85 1.34
C LYS A 58 -6.63 6.67 1.15
N THR A 59 -7.16 5.56 0.64
CA THR A 59 -6.35 4.36 0.38
C THR A 59 -5.25 4.67 -0.64
N GLY A 60 -5.57 5.43 -1.70
CA GLY A 60 -4.58 5.86 -2.68
C GLY A 60 -3.45 6.69 -2.08
N LEU A 61 -3.77 7.64 -1.18
CA LEU A 61 -2.76 8.42 -0.46
C LEU A 61 -1.86 7.53 0.41
N CYS A 62 -2.45 6.57 1.14
CA CYS A 62 -1.67 5.62 1.94
C CYS A 62 -0.79 4.72 1.08
N LEU A 63 -1.29 4.26 -0.08
CA LEU A 63 -0.51 3.50 -1.05
C LEU A 63 0.67 4.32 -1.59
N SER A 64 0.44 5.58 -1.95
CA SER A 64 1.51 6.47 -2.42
C SER A 64 2.62 6.65 -1.37
N LEU A 65 2.26 6.82 -0.10
CA LEU A 65 3.23 6.89 1.00
C LEU A 65 4.02 5.59 1.15
N LEU A 66 3.38 4.43 1.03
CA LEU A 66 4.05 3.13 1.11
C LEU A 66 4.97 2.89 -0.10
N GLU A 67 4.56 3.30 -1.29
CA GLU A 67 5.39 3.20 -2.51
C GLU A 67 6.64 4.08 -2.41
N GLU A 68 6.49 5.34 -1.96
CA GLU A 68 7.61 6.25 -1.75
C GLU A 68 8.58 5.70 -0.69
N ALA A 69 8.05 5.24 0.44
CA ALA A 69 8.86 4.62 1.49
C ALA A 69 9.65 3.42 0.96
N ALA A 70 8.99 2.57 0.16
CA ALA A 70 9.61 1.39 -0.43
C ALA A 70 10.73 1.76 -1.42
N ILE A 71 10.50 2.75 -2.29
CA ILE A 71 11.51 3.25 -3.25
C ILE A 71 12.73 3.82 -2.53
N ASP A 72 12.53 4.46 -1.39
CA ASP A 72 13.59 5.03 -0.57
C ASP A 72 14.25 4.01 0.39
N GLY A 73 13.81 2.74 0.35
CA GLY A 73 14.35 1.68 1.20
C GLY A 73 13.92 1.77 2.66
N VAL A 74 12.84 2.48 2.95
CA VAL A 74 12.26 2.57 4.30
C VAL A 74 11.37 1.36 4.55
N PRO A 75 11.66 0.50 5.54
CA PRO A 75 10.83 -0.65 5.83
C PRO A 75 9.47 -0.23 6.39
N ALA A 76 8.41 -0.89 5.94
CA ALA A 76 7.04 -0.61 6.37
C ALA A 76 6.30 -1.90 6.76
N ILE A 77 5.45 -1.80 7.78
CA ILE A 77 4.50 -2.85 8.15
C ILE A 77 3.10 -2.26 7.96
N ALA A 78 2.34 -2.85 7.04
CA ALA A 78 0.98 -2.44 6.77
C ALA A 78 0.00 -3.45 7.40
N ILE A 79 -0.89 -2.97 8.27
CA ILE A 79 -1.98 -3.77 8.84
C ILE A 79 -3.23 -3.48 8.02
N ASP A 80 -3.72 -4.50 7.31
CA ASP A 80 -4.80 -4.37 6.33
C ASP A 80 -5.99 -5.28 6.66
N PRO A 81 -6.88 -4.84 7.56
CA PRO A 81 -8.07 -5.61 7.91
C PRO A 81 -9.05 -5.77 6.75
N LYS A 82 -8.92 -4.96 5.72
CA LYS A 82 -9.84 -4.85 4.59
C LYS A 82 -9.38 -5.62 3.35
N GLY A 83 -8.07 -5.85 3.23
CA GLY A 83 -7.47 -6.52 2.09
C GLY A 83 -7.31 -5.64 0.84
N ASP A 84 -7.34 -4.31 0.98
CA ASP A 84 -7.19 -3.37 -0.14
C ASP A 84 -5.73 -3.13 -0.53
N LEU A 85 -4.78 -3.32 0.38
CA LEU A 85 -3.36 -3.01 0.18
C LEU A 85 -2.61 -4.09 -0.63
N GLY A 86 -3.18 -5.29 -0.76
CA GLY A 86 -2.61 -6.36 -1.59
C GLY A 86 -2.37 -5.96 -3.05
N ASN A 87 -3.04 -4.89 -3.51
CA ASN A 87 -2.83 -4.32 -4.85
C ASN A 87 -1.42 -3.76 -5.07
N LEU A 88 -0.65 -3.46 -4.01
CA LEU A 88 0.77 -3.08 -4.12
C LEU A 88 1.64 -4.16 -4.79
N LEU A 89 1.21 -5.42 -4.75
CA LEU A 89 1.91 -6.52 -5.44
C LEU A 89 1.67 -6.53 -6.95
N LEU A 90 0.64 -5.82 -7.44
CA LEU A 90 0.29 -5.77 -8.85
C LEU A 90 1.12 -4.69 -9.57
N THR A 91 2.40 -4.97 -9.73
CA THR A 91 3.35 -4.08 -10.38
C THR A 91 3.60 -4.53 -11.82
N PHE A 92 3.19 -3.71 -12.79
CA PHE A 92 3.28 -3.99 -14.23
C PHE A 92 4.13 -2.93 -14.93
N PRO A 93 5.47 -3.06 -14.95
CA PRO A 93 6.36 -2.04 -15.53
C PRO A 93 6.09 -1.76 -16.99
N GLU A 94 5.75 -2.79 -17.76
CA GLU A 94 5.47 -2.64 -19.21
C GLU A 94 4.07 -2.07 -19.47
N LEU A 95 3.18 -2.13 -18.49
CA LEU A 95 1.76 -1.75 -18.64
C LEU A 95 1.16 -2.38 -19.91
N ALA A 96 1.53 -3.63 -20.19
CA ALA A 96 1.07 -4.35 -21.36
C ALA A 96 -0.34 -4.92 -21.14
N PRO A 97 -1.20 -5.04 -22.16
CA PRO A 97 -2.52 -5.66 -22.01
C PRO A 97 -2.47 -7.05 -21.38
N GLY A 98 -1.43 -7.85 -21.67
CA GLY A 98 -1.22 -9.17 -21.11
C GLY A 98 -1.04 -9.19 -19.58
N ASP A 99 -0.53 -8.11 -19.01
CA ASP A 99 -0.36 -7.97 -17.55
C ASP A 99 -1.70 -7.83 -16.84
N PHE A 100 -2.66 -7.17 -17.50
CA PHE A 100 -4.00 -6.92 -16.97
C PHE A 100 -4.96 -8.07 -17.26
N ARG A 101 -4.73 -8.85 -18.31
CA ARG A 101 -5.64 -9.92 -18.76
C ARG A 101 -6.05 -10.93 -17.69
N PRO A 102 -5.14 -11.43 -16.83
CA PRO A 102 -5.49 -12.37 -15.75
C PRO A 102 -6.43 -11.78 -14.69
N TRP A 103 -6.50 -10.45 -14.59
CA TRP A 103 -7.28 -9.71 -13.59
C TRP A 103 -8.59 -9.16 -14.15
N ILE A 104 -8.89 -9.46 -15.41
CA ILE A 104 -10.13 -9.01 -16.04
C ILE A 104 -11.30 -9.90 -15.61
N ASP A 105 -12.34 -9.26 -15.07
CA ASP A 105 -13.62 -9.88 -14.81
C ASP A 105 -14.37 -10.10 -16.16
N GLU A 106 -14.50 -11.36 -16.56
CA GLU A 106 -15.18 -11.73 -17.81
C GLU A 106 -16.66 -11.34 -17.81
N ALA A 107 -17.32 -11.39 -16.65
CA ALA A 107 -18.70 -10.93 -16.54
C ALA A 107 -18.84 -9.42 -16.77
N LYS A 108 -17.82 -8.64 -16.33
CA LYS A 108 -17.75 -7.21 -16.60
C LYS A 108 -17.51 -6.91 -18.08
N ALA A 109 -16.66 -7.69 -18.74
CA ALA A 109 -16.43 -7.58 -20.19
C ALA A 109 -17.71 -7.86 -20.96
N ALA A 110 -18.39 -8.96 -20.67
CA ALA A 110 -19.67 -9.34 -21.30
C ALA A 110 -20.76 -8.27 -21.11
N ARG A 111 -20.88 -7.69 -19.90
CA ARG A 111 -21.82 -6.57 -19.66
C ARG A 111 -21.53 -5.32 -20.45
N LYS A 112 -20.27 -5.09 -20.80
CA LYS A 112 -19.85 -3.96 -21.65
C LYS A 112 -19.93 -4.28 -23.15
N GLY A 113 -20.23 -5.51 -23.53
CA GLY A 113 -20.27 -5.95 -24.93
C GLY A 113 -18.90 -6.01 -25.62
N VAL A 114 -17.83 -6.20 -24.85
CA VAL A 114 -16.44 -6.30 -25.34
C VAL A 114 -15.83 -7.64 -24.95
N THR A 115 -14.81 -8.06 -25.62
CA THR A 115 -14.03 -9.23 -25.26
C THR A 115 -13.16 -8.95 -24.02
N PRO A 116 -12.75 -9.96 -23.25
CA PRO A 116 -11.81 -9.78 -22.14
C PRO A 116 -10.47 -9.17 -22.58
N ASP A 117 -10.01 -9.45 -23.80
CA ASP A 117 -8.76 -8.91 -24.33
C ASP A 117 -8.89 -7.42 -24.66
N GLU A 118 -10.00 -7.01 -25.31
CA GLU A 118 -10.30 -5.59 -25.53
C GLU A 118 -10.44 -4.81 -24.22
N LEU A 119 -11.01 -5.43 -23.18
CA LEU A 119 -11.08 -4.80 -21.85
C LEU A 119 -9.70 -4.67 -21.22
N ALA A 120 -8.80 -5.64 -21.38
CA ALA A 120 -7.42 -5.59 -20.91
C ALA A 120 -6.62 -4.48 -21.61
N GLU A 121 -6.79 -4.32 -22.93
CA GLU A 121 -6.18 -3.21 -23.70
C GLU A 121 -6.67 -1.83 -23.21
N ALA A 122 -7.97 -1.72 -22.97
CA ALA A 122 -8.56 -0.49 -22.46
C ALA A 122 -8.03 -0.13 -21.08
N GLU A 123 -7.91 -1.11 -20.17
CA GLU A 123 -7.35 -0.90 -18.82
C GLU A 123 -5.86 -0.54 -18.90
N ALA A 124 -5.05 -1.23 -19.70
CA ALA A 124 -3.64 -0.90 -19.91
C ALA A 124 -3.46 0.54 -20.41
N THR A 125 -4.26 0.94 -21.41
CA THR A 125 -4.24 2.29 -21.95
C THR A 125 -4.65 3.34 -20.90
N LYS A 126 -5.68 3.04 -20.12
CA LYS A 126 -6.15 3.90 -19.03
C LYS A 126 -5.07 4.12 -17.97
N TRP A 127 -4.39 3.05 -17.55
CA TRP A 127 -3.30 3.14 -16.57
C TRP A 127 -2.10 3.92 -17.11
N LYS A 128 -1.69 3.67 -18.36
CA LYS A 128 -0.63 4.47 -19.02
C LYS A 128 -0.93 5.96 -19.00
N LYS A 129 -2.15 6.34 -19.41
CA LYS A 129 -2.56 7.75 -19.43
C LYS A 129 -2.67 8.34 -18.03
N GLY A 130 -3.24 7.56 -17.09
CA GLY A 130 -3.38 7.99 -15.70
C GLY A 130 -2.02 8.27 -15.04
N LEU A 131 -1.07 7.36 -15.15
CA LEU A 131 0.27 7.54 -14.61
C LEU A 131 1.00 8.73 -15.28
N ALA A 132 0.92 8.83 -16.59
CA ALA A 132 1.56 9.94 -17.32
C ALA A 132 1.03 11.31 -16.90
N SER A 133 -0.26 11.44 -16.57
CA SER A 133 -0.83 12.70 -16.07
C SER A 133 -0.24 13.15 -14.74
N TRP A 134 0.33 12.22 -13.97
CA TRP A 134 1.03 12.46 -12.70
C TRP A 134 2.56 12.45 -12.85
N GLY A 135 3.08 12.45 -14.08
CA GLY A 135 4.50 12.38 -14.35
C GLY A 135 5.14 11.03 -14.00
N GLN A 136 4.34 9.97 -13.91
CA GLN A 136 4.80 8.62 -13.60
C GLN A 136 4.74 7.72 -14.82
N ASP A 137 5.55 6.69 -14.83
CA ASP A 137 5.66 5.74 -15.95
C ASP A 137 6.03 4.32 -15.47
N GLY A 138 6.23 3.43 -16.42
CA GLY A 138 6.64 2.05 -16.14
C GLY A 138 8.03 1.93 -15.52
N GLN A 139 8.92 2.89 -15.71
CA GLN A 139 10.26 2.88 -15.08
C GLN A 139 10.15 3.06 -13.57
N ARG A 140 9.21 3.90 -13.13
CA ARG A 140 8.94 4.04 -11.69
C ARG A 140 8.38 2.76 -11.09
N ILE A 141 7.49 2.07 -11.80
CA ILE A 141 6.96 0.77 -11.36
C ILE A 141 8.09 -0.27 -11.27
N ALA A 142 8.99 -0.30 -12.26
CA ALA A 142 10.16 -1.18 -12.24
C ALA A 142 11.04 -0.89 -11.02
N ARG A 143 11.31 0.39 -10.76
CA ARG A 143 12.11 0.84 -9.61
C ARG A 143 11.48 0.43 -8.27
N LEU A 144 10.17 0.61 -8.09
CA LEU A 144 9.47 0.12 -6.90
C LEU A 144 9.67 -1.39 -6.72
N ARG A 145 9.48 -2.15 -7.81
CA ARG A 145 9.62 -3.61 -7.79
C ARG A 145 11.03 -4.09 -7.46
N GLU A 146 12.05 -3.34 -7.88
CA GLU A 146 13.45 -3.64 -7.59
C GLU A 146 13.86 -3.23 -6.16
N ALA A 147 13.25 -2.17 -5.63
CA ALA A 147 13.61 -1.59 -4.35
C ALA A 147 13.04 -2.36 -3.14
N VAL A 148 11.95 -3.12 -3.30
CA VAL A 148 11.22 -3.70 -2.18
C VAL A 148 10.97 -5.20 -2.35
N ASP A 149 11.10 -5.94 -1.23
CA ASP A 149 10.61 -7.31 -1.09
C ASP A 149 9.29 -7.27 -0.31
N LEU A 150 8.18 -7.54 -1.02
CA LEU A 150 6.83 -7.48 -0.47
C LEU A 150 6.39 -8.86 0.00
N ALA A 151 5.94 -8.96 1.26
CA ALA A 151 5.42 -10.18 1.84
C ALA A 151 4.01 -9.96 2.40
N VAL A 152 3.08 -10.87 2.08
CA VAL A 152 1.71 -10.84 2.61
C VAL A 152 1.54 -11.95 3.63
N TYR A 153 1.35 -11.54 4.87
CA TYR A 153 1.03 -12.44 5.98
C TYR A 153 -0.48 -12.50 6.18
N THR A 154 -1.03 -13.71 6.23
CA THR A 154 -2.47 -13.95 6.39
C THR A 154 -2.75 -14.80 7.63
N PRO A 155 -2.83 -14.17 8.82
CA PRO A 155 -3.12 -14.90 10.05
C PRO A 155 -4.44 -15.67 9.96
N GLY A 156 -4.43 -16.94 10.35
CA GLY A 156 -5.63 -17.79 10.36
C GLY A 156 -6.12 -18.24 8.99
N ALA A 157 -5.42 -17.95 7.89
CA ALA A 157 -5.75 -18.39 6.56
C ALA A 157 -4.72 -19.38 6.00
N SER A 158 -5.14 -20.20 5.03
CA SER A 158 -4.27 -21.19 4.36
C SER A 158 -3.55 -20.64 3.13
N HIS A 159 -3.85 -19.42 2.71
CA HIS A 159 -3.22 -18.72 1.60
C HIS A 159 -2.32 -17.60 2.13
N GLY A 160 -1.28 -17.25 1.40
CA GLY A 160 -0.26 -16.30 1.84
C GLY A 160 0.72 -16.91 2.85
N LEU A 161 1.51 -16.06 3.52
CA LEU A 161 2.47 -16.49 4.51
C LEU A 161 1.79 -16.64 5.88
N PRO A 162 1.94 -17.80 6.55
CA PRO A 162 1.35 -17.99 7.87
C PRO A 162 2.04 -17.12 8.90
N LEU A 163 1.28 -16.53 9.81
CA LEU A 163 1.80 -15.80 10.95
C LEU A 163 1.46 -16.56 12.24
N ALA A 164 2.49 -17.03 12.94
CA ALA A 164 2.31 -17.60 14.27
C ALA A 164 2.26 -16.45 15.30
N VAL A 165 1.09 -16.18 15.83
CA VAL A 165 0.89 -15.16 16.88
C VAL A 165 1.47 -15.66 18.21
N LEU A 166 1.36 -16.96 18.49
CA LEU A 166 1.95 -17.59 19.65
C LEU A 166 3.30 -18.23 19.29
N ARG A 167 4.39 -17.55 19.59
CA ARG A 167 5.74 -18.02 19.29
C ARG A 167 6.15 -19.25 20.11
N SER A 168 5.72 -19.31 21.35
CA SER A 168 6.01 -20.38 22.29
C SER A 168 5.16 -20.22 23.54
N LEU A 169 4.67 -21.35 24.08
CA LEU A 169 4.09 -21.43 25.42
C LEU A 169 5.16 -21.63 26.50
N SER A 170 6.43 -21.63 26.12
CA SER A 170 7.54 -21.76 27.04
C SER A 170 7.63 -20.56 27.98
N ALA A 171 7.93 -20.82 29.25
CA ALA A 171 8.21 -19.77 30.20
C ALA A 171 9.37 -18.89 29.70
N PRO A 172 9.31 -17.56 29.91
CA PRO A 172 10.46 -16.71 29.59
C PRO A 172 11.69 -17.15 30.39
N PRO A 173 12.90 -16.98 29.84
CA PRO A 173 14.12 -17.40 30.52
C PRO A 173 14.22 -16.71 31.90
N VAL A 174 14.54 -17.53 32.90
CA VAL A 174 14.74 -17.05 34.28
C VAL A 174 16.10 -16.37 34.33
N GLY A 175 16.14 -15.04 34.58
CA GLY A 175 17.40 -14.31 34.77
C GLY A 175 17.63 -13.07 33.93
N GLY A 176 16.66 -12.62 33.17
CA GLY A 176 16.69 -11.27 32.54
C GLY A 176 15.92 -10.26 33.43
N ASP A 177 16.36 -9.00 33.40
CA ASP A 177 15.69 -7.83 34.00
C ASP A 177 14.30 -7.58 33.33
N ALA A 178 13.45 -8.60 33.29
CA ALA A 178 12.12 -8.47 32.72
C ALA A 178 11.22 -7.77 33.76
N ASP A 179 10.76 -6.60 33.41
CA ASP A 179 9.75 -5.84 34.13
C ASP A 179 8.61 -6.78 34.57
N PRO A 180 8.28 -6.86 35.87
CA PRO A 180 7.20 -7.70 36.37
C PRO A 180 5.86 -7.45 35.68
N ASP A 181 5.59 -6.23 35.27
CA ASP A 181 4.35 -5.85 34.60
C ASP A 181 4.32 -6.35 33.15
N ALA A 182 5.42 -6.25 32.40
CA ALA A 182 5.53 -6.83 31.08
C ALA A 182 5.39 -8.38 31.11
N ARG A 183 5.83 -9.01 32.20
CA ARG A 183 5.65 -10.45 32.40
C ARG A 183 4.19 -10.82 32.65
N ARG A 184 3.48 -10.05 33.48
CA ARG A 184 2.04 -10.24 33.74
C ARG A 184 1.22 -10.08 32.47
N GLU A 185 1.48 -9.02 31.71
CA GLU A 185 0.82 -8.74 30.44
C GLU A 185 1.03 -9.89 29.44
N ARG A 186 2.23 -10.42 29.35
CA ARG A 186 2.54 -11.56 28.47
C ARG A 186 1.79 -12.82 28.89
N VAL A 187 1.70 -13.10 30.19
CA VAL A 187 0.93 -14.25 30.72
C VAL A 187 -0.55 -14.05 30.44
N ALA A 188 -1.11 -12.88 30.74
CA ALA A 188 -2.51 -12.56 30.47
C ALA A 188 -2.86 -12.69 28.99
N SER A 189 -2.05 -12.11 28.12
CA SER A 189 -2.22 -12.21 26.67
C SER A 189 -2.17 -13.65 26.16
N THR A 190 -1.26 -14.47 26.68
CA THR A 190 -1.16 -15.89 26.31
C THR A 190 -2.37 -16.69 26.78
N VAL A 191 -2.83 -16.45 27.99
CA VAL A 191 -4.04 -17.11 28.55
C VAL A 191 -5.28 -16.72 27.74
N SER A 192 -5.46 -15.42 27.46
CA SER A 192 -6.57 -14.93 26.62
C SER A 192 -6.58 -15.56 25.24
N ALA A 193 -5.40 -15.67 24.61
CA ALA A 193 -5.27 -16.30 23.29
C ALA A 193 -5.62 -17.80 23.34
N LEU A 194 -5.23 -18.52 24.38
CA LEU A 194 -5.56 -19.94 24.56
C LEU A 194 -7.06 -20.14 24.79
N LEU A 195 -7.70 -19.29 25.62
CA LEU A 195 -9.13 -19.36 25.88
C LEU A 195 -9.94 -19.05 24.63
N ALA A 196 -9.52 -18.05 23.84
CA ALA A 196 -10.14 -17.74 22.55
C ALA A 196 -10.06 -18.92 21.56
N LEU A 197 -8.98 -19.72 21.57
CA LEU A 197 -8.84 -20.91 20.72
C LEU A 197 -9.84 -22.03 21.10
N VAL A 198 -10.30 -22.09 22.33
CA VAL A 198 -11.32 -23.06 22.78
C VAL A 198 -12.73 -22.47 22.78
N GLY A 199 -12.90 -21.25 22.27
CA GLY A 199 -14.21 -20.61 22.12
C GLY A 199 -14.73 -19.93 23.40
N GLU A 200 -13.88 -19.72 24.40
CA GLU A 200 -14.22 -18.99 25.63
C GLU A 200 -13.92 -17.51 25.45
N GLU A 201 -14.91 -16.66 25.69
CA GLU A 201 -14.71 -15.21 25.77
C GLU A 201 -14.06 -14.82 27.09
N VAL A 202 -12.96 -14.10 27.02
CA VAL A 202 -12.28 -13.54 28.19
C VAL A 202 -12.67 -12.08 28.28
N ASP A 203 -13.39 -11.75 29.36
CA ASP A 203 -13.64 -10.35 29.72
C ASP A 203 -12.29 -9.72 30.13
N PRO A 204 -11.89 -8.57 29.53
CA PRO A 204 -10.57 -7.96 29.73
C PRO A 204 -10.37 -7.37 31.13
#